data_72e1b31e96f8296f77f39052852bc2a9
#
_entry.id   72e1b31e96f8296f77f39052852bc2a9
#
_cell.length_a   1.000
_cell.length_b   1.000
_cell.length_c   1.000
_cell.angle_alpha   90.00
_cell.angle_beta   90.00
_cell.angle_gamma   90.00
#
_symmetry.space_group_name_H-M   'P 1'
#
loop_
_entity.id
_entity.type
_entity.pdbx_description
1 polymer ?
#
loop_
_entity_poly.entity_id
_entity_poly.type
_entity_poly.pdbx_seq_one_letter_code
_entity_poly.pdbx_strand_id
1 'polypeptide(L)'
;KTGTHVMCIANIDLDSINQIANGSQGIIVGFENGFPLVKFNNIKDAIVIGPHIWNSETNKHVCISQIPLIYAWAITIHKAQGVTLDGAIMDIGKNIFEYGQTYVALSRVKSLKGLYLTSFDYTKIMANPKVKKFYNN
;
A
#
# COMPACT_ATOMS: atom_id res chain seq x y z
N LYS A 1 13.51 -12.63 2.90
CA LYS A 1 13.77 -13.28 4.19
C LYS A 1 12.43 -13.61 4.84
N THR A 2 12.30 -14.80 5.43
CA THR A 2 11.12 -15.18 6.23
C THR A 2 10.89 -14.16 7.35
N GLY A 3 9.63 -13.86 7.63
CA GLY A 3 9.21 -12.82 8.57
C GLY A 3 9.18 -11.40 7.99
N THR A 4 9.54 -11.22 6.71
CA THR A 4 9.47 -9.91 6.06
C THR A 4 8.03 -9.55 5.75
N HIS A 5 7.59 -8.35 6.16
CA HIS A 5 6.33 -7.75 5.75
C HIS A 5 6.42 -7.26 4.31
N VAL A 6 5.49 -7.68 3.48
CA VAL A 6 5.44 -7.36 2.04
C VAL A 6 4.06 -6.87 1.62
N MET A 7 4.04 -6.12 0.52
CA MET A 7 2.82 -5.69 -0.14
C MET A 7 2.89 -6.08 -1.62
N CYS A 8 1.82 -6.66 -2.13
CA CYS A 8 1.68 -6.94 -3.56
C CYS A 8 1.44 -5.65 -4.34
N ILE A 9 2.11 -5.51 -5.49
CA ILE A 9 2.00 -4.35 -6.39
C ILE A 9 1.36 -4.69 -7.74
N ALA A 10 0.74 -5.87 -7.83
CA ALA A 10 -0.02 -6.31 -8.99
C ALA A 10 -1.34 -6.94 -8.55
N ASN A 11 -2.29 -7.02 -9.49
CA ASN A 11 -3.49 -7.80 -9.30
C ASN A 11 -3.20 -9.23 -9.79
N ILE A 12 -3.32 -10.20 -8.89
CA ILE A 12 -3.02 -11.60 -9.16
C ILE A 12 -4.27 -12.40 -8.84
N ASP A 13 -4.62 -13.32 -9.72
CA ASP A 13 -5.68 -14.31 -9.49
C ASP A 13 -7.04 -13.71 -9.14
N LEU A 14 -7.44 -12.68 -9.89
CA LEU A 14 -8.67 -11.92 -9.62
C LEU A 14 -9.96 -12.75 -9.75
N ASP A 15 -9.91 -13.89 -10.43
CA ASP A 15 -11.07 -14.75 -10.68
C ASP A 15 -11.20 -15.90 -9.66
N SER A 16 -10.29 -16.01 -8.72
CA SER A 16 -10.28 -17.05 -7.69
C SER A 16 -10.82 -16.55 -6.35
N ILE A 17 -11.13 -17.49 -5.47
CA ILE A 17 -11.51 -17.21 -4.07
C ILE A 17 -10.36 -16.50 -3.32
N ASN A 18 -9.13 -16.64 -3.79
CA ASN A 18 -7.91 -16.09 -3.20
C ASN A 18 -7.40 -14.87 -3.98
N GLN A 19 -8.23 -13.91 -4.25
CA GLN A 19 -7.86 -12.69 -4.96
C GLN A 19 -6.78 -11.90 -4.22
N ILE A 20 -5.65 -11.66 -4.88
CA ILE A 20 -4.58 -10.79 -4.40
C ILE A 20 -4.60 -9.51 -5.23
N ALA A 21 -5.12 -8.45 -4.65
CA ALA A 21 -5.14 -7.14 -5.29
C ALA A 21 -3.84 -6.37 -5.02
N ASN A 22 -3.55 -5.40 -5.88
CA ASN A 22 -2.53 -4.40 -5.60
C ASN A 22 -2.82 -3.71 -4.26
N GLY A 23 -1.82 -3.66 -3.36
CA GLY A 23 -1.96 -3.18 -1.99
C GLY A 23 -2.22 -4.29 -0.95
N SER A 24 -2.46 -5.54 -1.35
CA SER A 24 -2.59 -6.67 -0.42
C SER A 24 -1.31 -6.86 0.38
N GLN A 25 -1.42 -6.87 1.71
CA GLN A 25 -0.29 -7.02 2.63
C GLN A 25 -0.22 -8.43 3.21
N GLY A 26 1.00 -8.88 3.48
CA GLY A 26 1.26 -10.18 4.07
C GLY A 26 2.67 -10.32 4.62
N ILE A 27 3.00 -11.52 5.07
CA ILE A 27 4.31 -11.86 5.62
C ILE A 27 4.87 -13.03 4.83
N ILE A 28 6.15 -12.97 4.47
CA ILE A 28 6.87 -14.12 3.89
C ILE A 28 7.03 -15.16 4.99
N VAL A 29 6.42 -16.32 4.82
CA VAL A 29 6.47 -17.45 5.77
C VAL A 29 7.47 -18.52 5.34
N GLY A 30 7.92 -18.51 4.09
CA GLY A 30 8.88 -19.46 3.56
C GLY A 30 9.21 -19.16 2.11
N PHE A 31 9.84 -20.13 1.48
CA PHE A 31 10.17 -20.14 0.04
C PHE A 31 9.90 -21.53 -0.53
N GLU A 32 9.36 -21.58 -1.72
CA GLU A 32 9.10 -22.80 -2.46
C GLU A 32 9.59 -22.63 -3.90
N ASN A 33 10.42 -23.56 -4.40
CA ASN A 33 11.04 -23.50 -5.72
C ASN A 33 11.75 -22.15 -6.02
N GLY A 34 12.32 -21.50 -5.00
CA GLY A 34 12.99 -20.21 -5.13
C GLY A 34 12.06 -18.98 -5.07
N PHE A 35 10.74 -19.19 -5.01
CA PHE A 35 9.75 -18.11 -4.91
C PHE A 35 9.26 -17.92 -3.47
N PRO A 36 8.91 -16.67 -3.08
CA PRO A 36 8.40 -16.39 -1.74
C PRO A 36 7.01 -17.02 -1.53
N LEU A 37 6.85 -17.71 -0.41
CA LEU A 37 5.58 -18.19 0.12
C LEU A 37 5.05 -17.12 1.08
N VAL A 38 3.94 -16.48 0.70
CA VAL A 38 3.39 -15.32 1.40
C VAL A 38 2.04 -15.66 2.03
N LYS A 39 1.91 -15.38 3.32
CA LYS A 39 0.65 -15.39 4.05
C LYS A 39 0.05 -14.00 4.03
N PHE A 40 -0.93 -13.77 3.15
CA PHE A 40 -1.66 -12.51 3.08
C PHE A 40 -2.70 -12.39 4.21
N ASN A 41 -2.95 -11.15 4.66
CA ASN A 41 -3.84 -10.90 5.79
C ASN A 41 -5.27 -11.38 5.55
N ASN A 42 -5.75 -11.30 4.31
CA ASN A 42 -7.14 -11.63 3.94
C ASN A 42 -7.30 -13.03 3.36
N ILE A 43 -6.25 -13.84 3.31
CA ILE A 43 -6.25 -15.18 2.70
C ILE A 43 -5.87 -16.22 3.74
N LYS A 44 -6.64 -17.32 3.80
CA LYS A 44 -6.46 -18.36 4.82
C LYS A 44 -5.14 -19.12 4.65
N ASP A 45 -4.77 -19.41 3.42
CA ASP A 45 -3.58 -20.22 3.12
C ASP A 45 -2.43 -19.34 2.63
N ALA A 46 -1.19 -19.80 2.80
CA ALA A 46 -0.04 -19.13 2.23
C ALA A 46 0.05 -19.46 0.73
N ILE A 47 0.44 -18.48 -0.07
CA ILE A 47 0.47 -18.56 -1.54
C ILE A 47 1.89 -18.29 -2.02
N VAL A 48 2.35 -19.11 -2.96
CA VAL A 48 3.63 -18.92 -3.66
C VAL A 48 3.46 -17.79 -4.68
N ILE A 49 4.29 -16.76 -4.58
CA ILE A 49 4.26 -15.61 -5.48
C ILE A 49 5.37 -15.73 -6.51
N GLY A 50 4.98 -16.07 -7.74
CA GLY A 50 5.85 -16.11 -8.90
C GLY A 50 6.06 -14.72 -9.54
N PRO A 51 6.89 -14.68 -10.64
CA PRO A 51 7.08 -13.45 -11.40
C PRO A 51 5.78 -12.99 -12.07
N HIS A 52 5.55 -11.68 -12.06
CA HIS A 52 4.51 -11.01 -12.82
C HIS A 52 5.12 -10.24 -13.97
N ILE A 53 4.40 -10.18 -15.11
CA ILE A 53 4.87 -9.51 -16.32
C ILE A 53 4.09 -8.21 -16.50
N TRP A 54 4.81 -7.09 -16.53
CA TRP A 54 4.27 -5.79 -16.91
C TRP A 54 4.68 -5.47 -18.35
N ASN A 55 3.71 -5.26 -19.21
CA ASN A 55 3.93 -4.83 -20.58
C ASN A 55 4.07 -3.31 -20.64
N SER A 56 4.99 -2.81 -21.49
CA SER A 56 5.11 -1.38 -21.73
C SER A 56 3.88 -0.88 -22.51
N GLU A 57 3.31 0.24 -22.08
CA GLU A 57 2.21 0.91 -22.79
C GLU A 57 2.66 1.52 -24.12
N THR A 58 3.93 1.94 -24.20
CA THR A 58 4.49 2.64 -25.37
C THR A 58 5.13 1.70 -26.38
N ASN A 59 5.60 0.52 -25.96
CA ASN A 59 6.27 -0.44 -26.83
C ASN A 59 5.85 -1.87 -26.49
N LYS A 60 5.03 -2.47 -27.34
CA LYS A 60 4.49 -3.84 -27.18
C LYS A 60 5.55 -4.95 -27.14
N HIS A 61 6.78 -4.66 -27.56
CA HIS A 61 7.90 -5.61 -27.55
C HIS A 61 8.75 -5.54 -26.27
N VAL A 62 8.41 -4.64 -25.33
CA VAL A 62 9.13 -4.47 -24.07
C VAL A 62 8.23 -4.87 -22.91
N CYS A 63 8.73 -5.76 -22.08
CA CYS A 63 8.08 -6.15 -20.82
C CYS A 63 9.12 -6.27 -19.70
N ILE A 64 8.65 -6.16 -18.47
CA ILE A 64 9.42 -6.39 -17.24
C ILE A 64 8.80 -7.57 -16.50
N SER A 65 9.62 -8.56 -16.16
CA SER A 65 9.23 -9.71 -15.34
C SER A 65 9.95 -9.65 -14.00
N GLN A 66 9.20 -9.55 -12.90
CA GLN A 66 9.76 -9.55 -11.54
C GLN A 66 8.71 -10.05 -10.53
N ILE A 67 9.17 -10.40 -9.33
CA ILE A 67 8.27 -10.73 -8.21
C ILE A 67 7.49 -9.45 -7.83
N PRO A 68 6.14 -9.48 -7.85
CA PRO A 68 5.30 -8.29 -7.63
C PRO A 68 5.16 -7.95 -6.14
N LEU A 69 6.26 -7.95 -5.40
CA LEU A 69 6.29 -7.67 -3.96
C LEU A 69 7.26 -6.53 -3.65
N ILE A 70 6.83 -5.65 -2.76
CA ILE A 70 7.68 -4.62 -2.13
C ILE A 70 7.60 -4.76 -0.61
N TYR A 71 8.55 -4.16 0.10
CA TYR A 71 8.48 -4.06 1.56
C TYR A 71 7.28 -3.24 2.01
N ALA A 72 6.56 -3.71 3.04
CA ALA A 72 5.35 -3.09 3.56
C ALA A 72 5.51 -2.48 4.96
N TRP A 73 6.70 -2.56 5.56
CA TRP A 73 6.98 -1.98 6.89
C TRP A 73 7.16 -0.44 6.83
N ALA A 74 7.43 0.14 5.65
CA ALA A 74 7.43 1.58 5.41
C ALA A 74 6.90 1.84 3.99
N ILE A 75 5.82 2.64 3.91
CA ILE A 75 5.16 3.00 2.66
C ILE A 75 4.88 4.49 2.61
N THR A 76 4.81 5.06 1.41
CA THR A 76 4.39 6.46 1.25
C THR A 76 2.89 6.62 1.50
N ILE A 77 2.46 7.83 1.87
CA ILE A 77 1.04 8.15 2.04
C ILE A 77 0.24 7.84 0.77
N HIS A 78 0.80 8.09 -0.42
CA HIS A 78 0.16 7.76 -1.69
C HIS A 78 -0.09 6.25 -1.86
N LYS A 79 0.89 5.41 -1.53
CA LYS A 79 0.73 3.95 -1.58
C LYS A 79 -0.18 3.39 -0.49
N ALA A 80 -0.38 4.14 0.60
CA ALA A 80 -1.33 3.79 1.65
C ALA A 80 -2.79 4.15 1.29
N GLN A 81 -3.03 4.82 0.18
CA GLN A 81 -4.37 5.19 -0.26
C GLN A 81 -5.22 3.93 -0.51
N GLY A 82 -6.39 3.86 0.11
CA GLY A 82 -7.27 2.68 0.06
C GLY A 82 -6.91 1.56 1.06
N VAL A 83 -5.72 1.60 1.69
CA VAL A 83 -5.32 0.61 2.69
C VAL A 83 -5.91 0.97 4.06
N THR A 84 -6.31 -0.03 4.83
CA THR A 84 -6.74 0.13 6.23
C THR A 84 -5.73 -0.55 7.15
N LEU A 85 -5.23 0.21 8.14
CA LEU A 85 -4.19 -0.23 9.06
C LEU A 85 -4.71 -0.31 10.49
N ASP A 86 -4.28 -1.30 11.25
CA ASP A 86 -4.57 -1.40 12.69
C ASP A 86 -3.74 -0.37 13.48
N GLY A 87 -2.53 -0.07 13.01
CA GLY A 87 -1.67 0.96 13.58
C GLY A 87 -0.60 1.42 12.59
N ALA A 88 -0.18 2.67 12.73
CA ALA A 88 0.88 3.26 11.92
C ALA A 88 1.60 4.38 12.67
N ILE A 89 2.90 4.49 12.42
CA ILE A 89 3.73 5.63 12.81
C ILE A 89 3.82 6.54 11.58
N MET A 90 3.41 7.80 11.70
CA MET A 90 3.29 8.73 10.56
C MET A 90 4.12 9.98 10.79
N ASP A 91 4.81 10.43 9.73
CA ASP A 91 5.35 11.77 9.61
C ASP A 91 4.37 12.63 8.80
N ILE A 92 3.64 13.51 9.48
CA ILE A 92 2.71 14.47 8.87
C ILE A 92 3.08 15.91 9.25
N GLY A 93 4.39 16.17 9.34
CA GLY A 93 4.97 17.47 9.60
C GLY A 93 5.28 18.24 8.31
N LYS A 94 6.45 18.89 8.32
CA LYS A 94 6.90 19.80 7.26
C LYS A 94 6.97 19.19 5.86
N ASN A 95 7.09 17.86 5.76
CA ASN A 95 7.23 17.12 4.50
C ASN A 95 5.90 16.94 3.75
N ILE A 96 4.77 17.34 4.33
CA ILE A 96 3.47 17.38 3.64
C ILE A 96 3.48 18.51 2.61
N PHE A 97 3.17 18.20 1.35
CA PHE A 97 3.22 19.14 0.24
C PHE A 97 1.96 19.18 -0.62
N GLU A 98 1.05 18.19 -0.50
CA GLU A 98 -0.17 18.13 -1.30
C GLU A 98 -1.45 18.34 -0.50
N TYR A 99 -2.47 18.86 -1.19
CA TYR A 99 -3.81 19.01 -0.63
C TYR A 99 -4.39 17.63 -0.26
N GLY A 100 -4.98 17.54 0.93
CA GLY A 100 -5.61 16.30 1.42
C GLY A 100 -4.63 15.21 1.87
N GLN A 101 -3.32 15.37 1.71
CA GLN A 101 -2.33 14.35 2.05
C GLN A 101 -2.38 13.97 3.54
N THR A 102 -2.50 14.96 4.45
CA THR A 102 -2.68 14.71 5.89
C THR A 102 -3.97 13.93 6.17
N TYR A 103 -5.06 14.29 5.50
CA TYR A 103 -6.33 13.55 5.63
C TYR A 103 -6.20 12.10 5.18
N VAL A 104 -5.56 11.87 4.03
CA VAL A 104 -5.32 10.50 3.52
C VAL A 104 -4.52 9.71 4.54
N ALA A 105 -3.45 10.25 5.12
CA ALA A 105 -2.64 9.57 6.12
C ALA A 105 -3.47 9.21 7.36
N LEU A 106 -4.11 10.18 7.99
CA LEU A 106 -4.88 9.98 9.23
C LEU A 106 -6.06 9.01 9.06
N SER A 107 -6.70 9.03 7.88
CA SER A 107 -7.82 8.14 7.58
C SER A 107 -7.41 6.68 7.33
N ARG A 108 -6.12 6.35 7.34
CA ARG A 108 -5.65 4.97 7.13
C ARG A 108 -5.78 4.10 8.38
N VAL A 109 -5.72 4.68 9.57
CA VAL A 109 -5.84 3.92 10.82
C VAL A 109 -7.28 3.81 11.30
N LYS A 110 -7.64 2.64 11.84
CA LYS A 110 -9.00 2.33 12.30
C LYS A 110 -9.40 3.14 13.55
N SER A 111 -8.42 3.55 14.35
CA SER A 111 -8.68 4.24 15.62
C SER A 111 -7.48 5.06 16.07
N LEU A 112 -7.73 6.02 16.97
CA LEU A 112 -6.67 6.83 17.59
C LEU A 112 -5.66 5.99 18.39
N LYS A 113 -6.05 4.80 18.89
CA LYS A 113 -5.14 3.90 19.62
C LYS A 113 -4.01 3.37 18.74
N GLY A 114 -4.23 3.27 17.44
CA GLY A 114 -3.23 2.83 16.47
C GLY A 114 -2.44 3.96 15.82
N LEU A 115 -2.74 5.22 16.14
CA LEU A 115 -2.09 6.38 15.54
C LEU A 115 -0.89 6.84 16.37
N TYR A 116 0.29 6.82 15.77
CA TYR A 116 1.52 7.36 16.33
C TYR A 116 2.11 8.38 15.37
N LEU A 117 2.53 9.53 15.87
CA LEU A 117 3.10 10.61 15.06
C LEU A 117 4.55 10.85 15.44
N THR A 118 5.44 10.89 14.46
CA THR A 118 6.83 11.35 14.65
C THR A 118 6.94 12.85 14.50
N SER A 119 6.09 13.45 13.64
CA SER A 119 5.95 14.89 13.50
C SER A 119 4.53 15.26 13.09
N PHE A 120 4.11 16.46 13.46
CA PHE A 120 2.80 17.02 13.11
C PHE A 120 2.91 18.52 12.90
N ASP A 121 2.38 19.01 11.79
CA ASP A 121 2.28 20.44 11.49
C ASP A 121 0.86 20.76 11.03
N TYR A 122 0.08 21.41 11.90
CA TYR A 122 -1.31 21.76 11.61
C TYR A 122 -1.44 22.72 10.41
N THR A 123 -0.41 23.52 10.11
CA THR A 123 -0.42 24.45 8.97
C THR A 123 -0.39 23.72 7.63
N LYS A 124 0.01 22.44 7.66
CA LYS A 124 0.02 21.55 6.51
C LYS A 124 -1.29 20.79 6.27
N ILE A 125 -2.30 21.03 7.11
CA ILE A 125 -3.65 20.52 6.86
C ILE A 125 -4.31 21.39 5.79
N MET A 126 -4.17 21.00 4.55
CA MET A 126 -4.57 21.78 3.39
C MET A 126 -5.71 21.10 2.63
N ALA A 127 -6.76 21.85 2.30
CA ALA A 127 -7.82 21.39 1.40
C ALA A 127 -7.74 22.15 0.08
N ASN A 128 -7.99 21.45 -1.03
CA ASN A 128 -7.96 22.06 -2.37
C ASN A 128 -9.02 23.19 -2.45
N PRO A 129 -8.65 24.41 -2.89
CA PRO A 129 -9.58 25.53 -3.00
C PRO A 129 -10.80 25.25 -3.88
N LYS A 130 -10.63 24.44 -4.95
CA LYS A 130 -11.75 24.01 -5.82
C LYS A 130 -12.76 23.16 -5.07
N VAL A 131 -12.27 22.24 -4.22
CA VAL A 131 -13.12 21.38 -3.38
C VAL A 131 -13.87 22.23 -2.34
N LYS A 132 -13.18 23.16 -1.68
CA LYS A 132 -13.83 24.10 -0.75
C LYS A 132 -14.94 24.91 -1.42
N LYS A 133 -14.68 25.42 -2.65
CA LYS A 133 -15.67 26.17 -3.41
C LYS A 133 -16.88 25.31 -3.78
N PHE A 134 -16.66 24.04 -4.14
CA PHE A 134 -17.74 23.12 -4.49
C PHE A 134 -18.69 22.85 -3.32
N TYR A 135 -18.17 22.68 -2.10
CA TYR A 135 -19.01 22.40 -0.92
C TYR A 135 -19.61 23.63 -0.25
N ASN A 136 -19.14 24.84 -0.59
CA ASN A 136 -19.68 26.10 -0.04
C ASN A 136 -20.71 26.76 -0.97
N ASN A 137 -21.05 26.14 -2.08
CA ASN A 137 -22.18 26.47 -2.95
C ASN A 137 -23.34 25.51 -2.67
#